data_4a5e4617c04be34408270b0f3171f0b6
#
_entry.id   4a5e4617c04be34408270b0f3171f0b6
#
_cell.length_a   1.000
_cell.length_b   1.000
_cell.length_c   1.000
_cell.angle_alpha   90.00
_cell.angle_beta   90.00
_cell.angle_gamma   90.00
#
_symmetry.space_group_name_H-M   'P 1'
#
loop_
_entity.id
_entity.type
_entity.pdbx_description
1 polymer ?
#
loop_
_entity_poly.entity_id
_entity_poly.type
_entity_poly.pdbx_seq_one_letter_code
_entity_poly.pdbx_strand_id
1 'polypeptide(L)'
;MNINSFSKAIEDKLKLIGEEISHPKGYILFNSNRVERNIYIIRQGIARAFIEADGKEITIWFGQEHDIILSANGYVDGKSGYETMELLEDSVLFKINLISLAKLYQSDIEMCNWARQLIEKEFVRTEHHLISILSQPASFT
;
A
#
# COMPACT_ATOMS: atom_id res chain seq x y z
N MET A 1 14.19 9.04 -8.50
CA MET A 1 13.55 8.02 -9.34
C MET A 1 12.05 8.24 -9.39
N ASN A 2 11.47 8.15 -10.56
CA ASN A 2 10.03 8.27 -10.71
C ASN A 2 9.39 6.91 -10.43
N ILE A 3 8.64 6.79 -9.33
CA ILE A 3 7.98 5.52 -8.98
C ILE A 3 6.78 5.20 -9.87
N ASN A 4 6.37 6.15 -10.71
CA ASN A 4 5.28 5.92 -11.66
C ASN A 4 5.76 5.14 -12.89
N SER A 5 7.06 4.93 -13.03
CA SER A 5 7.60 4.10 -14.10
C SER A 5 8.60 3.11 -13.52
N PHE A 6 8.18 1.86 -13.39
CA PHE A 6 9.10 0.80 -13.02
C PHE A 6 9.96 0.46 -14.22
N SER A 7 11.24 0.13 -13.98
CA SER A 7 12.07 -0.39 -15.04
C SER A 7 11.49 -1.72 -15.52
N LYS A 8 11.78 -2.06 -16.78
CA LYS A 8 11.33 -3.33 -17.33
C LYS A 8 11.87 -4.52 -16.54
N ALA A 9 13.11 -4.40 -16.06
CA ALA A 9 13.73 -5.47 -15.26
C ALA A 9 12.93 -5.73 -13.97
N ILE A 10 12.50 -4.68 -13.28
CA ILE A 10 11.67 -4.81 -12.08
C ILE A 10 10.32 -5.43 -12.44
N GLU A 11 9.66 -4.95 -13.47
CA GLU A 11 8.37 -5.50 -13.90
C GLU A 11 8.47 -6.99 -14.23
N ASP A 12 9.49 -7.40 -14.96
CA ASP A 12 9.68 -8.79 -15.33
C ASP A 12 9.85 -9.69 -14.10
N LYS A 13 10.61 -9.21 -13.11
CA LYS A 13 10.80 -9.94 -11.85
C LYS A 13 9.51 -10.04 -11.05
N LEU A 14 8.75 -8.96 -10.97
CA LEU A 14 7.47 -8.95 -10.26
C LEU A 14 6.45 -9.90 -10.90
N LYS A 15 6.42 -9.96 -12.22
CA LYS A 15 5.50 -10.87 -12.94
C LYS A 15 5.74 -12.33 -12.61
N LEU A 16 6.93 -12.70 -12.16
CA LEU A 16 7.24 -14.07 -11.76
C LEU A 16 6.66 -14.44 -10.40
N ILE A 17 6.35 -13.46 -9.55
CA ILE A 17 5.95 -13.70 -8.16
C ILE A 17 4.59 -13.11 -7.81
N GLY A 18 3.90 -12.51 -8.77
CA GLY A 18 2.62 -11.88 -8.53
C GLY A 18 1.61 -12.18 -9.61
N GLU A 19 0.40 -11.71 -9.39
CA GLU A 19 -0.71 -11.89 -10.33
C GLU A 19 -1.61 -10.67 -10.36
N GLU A 20 -2.22 -10.43 -11.51
CA GLU A 20 -3.20 -9.38 -11.67
C GLU A 20 -4.55 -9.86 -11.15
N ILE A 21 -5.20 -9.02 -10.33
CA ILE A 21 -6.53 -9.29 -9.78
C ILE A 21 -7.41 -8.06 -10.02
N SER A 22 -8.72 -8.29 -10.09
CA SER A 22 -9.71 -7.23 -10.27
C SER A 22 -10.79 -7.37 -9.20
N HIS A 23 -11.20 -6.25 -8.64
CA HIS A 23 -12.28 -6.20 -7.65
C HIS A 23 -13.15 -4.96 -7.89
N PRO A 24 -14.45 -5.03 -7.55
CA PRO A 24 -15.36 -3.92 -7.75
C PRO A 24 -15.21 -2.84 -6.69
N LYS A 25 -15.74 -1.66 -7.00
CA LYS A 25 -15.91 -0.57 -6.04
C LYS A 25 -16.56 -1.08 -4.76
N GLY A 26 -16.03 -0.65 -3.63
CA GLY A 26 -16.54 -1.03 -2.30
C GLY A 26 -15.95 -2.31 -1.74
N TYR A 27 -15.15 -3.03 -2.53
CA TYR A 27 -14.51 -4.25 -2.05
C TYR A 27 -13.51 -3.93 -0.94
N ILE A 28 -13.59 -4.70 0.15
CA ILE A 28 -12.64 -4.59 1.27
C ILE A 28 -11.50 -5.56 1.02
N LEU A 29 -10.33 -4.99 0.73
CA LEU A 29 -9.14 -5.76 0.38
C LEU A 29 -8.58 -6.48 1.61
N PHE A 30 -8.53 -5.78 2.75
CA PHE A 30 -8.19 -6.35 4.04
C PHE A 30 -8.72 -5.45 5.17
N ASN A 31 -8.77 -5.99 6.38
CA ASN A 31 -9.24 -5.27 7.56
C ASN A 31 -8.33 -5.52 8.76
N SER A 32 -8.61 -4.84 9.86
CA SER A 32 -7.78 -4.87 11.08
C SER A 32 -7.74 -6.20 11.82
N ASN A 33 -8.61 -7.14 11.46
CA ASN A 33 -8.71 -8.43 12.17
C ASN A 33 -7.82 -9.52 11.56
N ARG A 34 -7.09 -9.21 10.49
CA ARG A 34 -6.33 -10.20 9.74
C ARG A 34 -4.91 -9.72 9.51
N VAL A 35 -3.98 -10.68 9.43
CA VAL A 35 -2.62 -10.40 8.98
C VAL A 35 -2.63 -10.36 7.47
N GLU A 36 -2.28 -9.22 6.88
CA GLU A 36 -2.16 -9.12 5.43
C GLU A 36 -0.78 -9.64 4.99
N ARG A 37 -0.79 -10.65 4.15
CA ARG A 37 0.43 -11.34 3.70
C ARG A 37 0.81 -10.99 2.27
N ASN A 38 0.18 -9.97 1.70
CA ASN A 38 0.43 -9.52 0.35
C ASN A 38 0.62 -8.01 0.33
N ILE A 39 1.30 -7.53 -0.70
CA ILE A 39 1.24 -6.13 -1.10
C ILE A 39 0.57 -6.07 -2.46
N TYR A 40 0.11 -4.87 -2.84
CA TYR A 40 -0.61 -4.68 -4.09
C TYR A 40 -0.12 -3.41 -4.76
N ILE A 41 0.10 -3.47 -6.07
CA ILE A 41 0.36 -2.28 -6.87
C ILE A 41 -0.95 -1.92 -7.57
N ILE A 42 -1.40 -0.69 -7.43
CA ILE A 42 -2.61 -0.23 -8.11
C ILE A 42 -2.29 -0.01 -9.58
N ARG A 43 -2.87 -0.82 -10.45
CA ARG A 43 -2.76 -0.66 -11.90
C ARG A 43 -3.80 0.32 -12.43
N GLN A 44 -5.00 0.25 -11.85
CA GLN A 44 -6.12 1.12 -12.18
C GLN A 44 -7.01 1.19 -10.96
N GLY A 45 -7.45 2.38 -10.58
CA GLY A 45 -8.38 2.55 -9.48
C GLY A 45 -7.86 3.44 -8.37
N ILE A 46 -8.68 3.54 -7.33
CA ILE A 46 -8.41 4.34 -6.14
C ILE A 46 -8.77 3.51 -4.91
N ALA A 47 -7.91 3.59 -3.90
CA ALA A 47 -8.14 2.92 -2.63
C ALA A 47 -8.00 3.91 -1.47
N ARG A 48 -8.62 3.59 -0.35
CA ARG A 48 -8.40 4.31 0.91
C ARG A 48 -8.13 3.34 2.04
N ALA A 49 -7.30 3.77 2.97
CA ALA A 49 -7.15 3.11 4.25
C ALA A 49 -7.87 3.96 5.30
N PHE A 50 -8.68 3.31 6.13
CA PHE A 50 -9.35 4.02 7.21
C PHE A 50 -9.30 3.23 8.51
N ILE A 51 -9.42 3.96 9.61
CA ILE A 51 -9.58 3.40 10.95
C ILE A 51 -10.94 3.79 11.50
N GLU A 52 -11.42 3.04 12.46
CA GLU A 52 -12.64 3.39 13.18
C GLU A 52 -12.28 3.91 14.56
N ALA A 53 -12.78 5.10 14.89
CA ALA A 53 -12.56 5.75 16.17
C ALA A 53 -13.84 6.43 16.59
N ASP A 54 -14.34 6.09 17.80
CA ASP A 54 -15.57 6.68 18.37
C ASP A 54 -16.78 6.58 17.44
N GLY A 55 -16.91 5.43 16.76
CA GLY A 55 -18.01 5.18 15.85
C GLY A 55 -17.90 5.86 14.48
N LYS A 56 -16.76 6.47 14.19
CA LYS A 56 -16.52 7.16 12.92
C LYS A 56 -15.39 6.52 12.15
N GLU A 57 -15.49 6.55 10.83
CA GLU A 57 -14.41 6.16 9.94
C GLU A 57 -13.51 7.36 9.68
N ILE A 58 -12.23 7.19 9.93
CA ILE A 58 -11.23 8.23 9.68
C ILE A 58 -10.30 7.72 8.61
N THR A 59 -10.31 8.35 7.44
CA THR A 59 -9.41 7.99 6.36
C THR A 59 -8.01 8.50 6.67
N ILE A 60 -7.04 7.59 6.65
CA ILE A 60 -5.64 7.88 6.97
C ILE A 60 -4.73 7.83 5.75
N TRP A 61 -5.21 7.29 4.62
CA TRP A 61 -4.40 7.14 3.43
C TRP A 61 -5.28 6.98 2.19
N PHE A 62 -4.84 7.57 1.08
CA PHE A 62 -5.41 7.33 -0.26
C PHE A 62 -4.32 6.85 -1.20
N GLY A 63 -4.66 5.93 -2.08
CA GLY A 63 -3.78 5.46 -3.13
C GLY A 63 -4.43 5.55 -4.50
N GLN A 64 -3.62 5.78 -5.51
CA GLN A 64 -4.03 5.86 -6.91
C GLN A 64 -3.09 5.03 -7.78
N GLU A 65 -3.23 5.11 -9.09
CA GLU A 65 -2.39 4.33 -10.00
C GLU A 65 -0.91 4.47 -9.65
N HIS A 66 -0.22 3.33 -9.68
CA HIS A 66 1.19 3.14 -9.37
C HIS A 66 1.55 3.19 -7.89
N ASP A 67 0.60 3.52 -7.01
CA ASP A 67 0.84 3.44 -5.58
C ASP A 67 0.85 1.99 -5.11
N ILE A 68 1.53 1.76 -4.00
CA ILE A 68 1.58 0.44 -3.36
C ILE A 68 0.68 0.43 -2.14
N ILE A 69 -0.17 -0.58 -2.10
CA ILE A 69 -1.01 -0.89 -0.94
C ILE A 69 -0.28 -1.91 -0.08
N LEU A 70 -0.07 -1.59 1.18
CA LEU A 70 0.45 -2.56 2.14
C LEU A 70 -0.09 -2.26 3.54
N SER A 71 -0.17 -3.29 4.37
CA SER A 71 -0.37 -3.11 5.80
C SER A 71 1.02 -3.03 6.43
N ALA A 72 1.34 -1.90 7.07
CA ALA A 72 2.66 -1.71 7.66
C ALA A 72 2.97 -2.80 8.69
N ASN A 73 2.03 -3.11 9.59
CA ASN A 73 2.23 -4.17 10.58
C ASN A 73 2.37 -5.54 9.93
N GLY A 74 1.61 -5.81 8.88
CA GLY A 74 1.72 -7.08 8.15
C GLY A 74 3.05 -7.21 7.43
N TYR A 75 3.48 -6.15 6.76
CA TYR A 75 4.71 -6.12 5.99
C TYR A 75 5.96 -6.22 6.88
N VAL A 76 5.99 -5.44 7.96
CA VAL A 76 7.18 -5.34 8.82
C VAL A 76 7.21 -6.44 9.87
N ASP A 77 6.10 -6.68 10.57
CA ASP A 77 6.06 -7.52 11.76
C ASP A 77 5.25 -8.80 11.62
N GLY A 78 4.57 -8.99 10.49
CA GLY A 78 3.72 -10.16 10.31
C GLY A 78 2.51 -10.19 11.25
N LYS A 79 2.03 -9.01 11.65
CA LYS A 79 0.90 -8.85 12.57
C LYS A 79 -0.26 -8.15 11.90
N SER A 80 -1.46 -8.29 12.48
CA SER A 80 -2.62 -7.55 12.01
C SER A 80 -2.43 -6.05 12.23
N GLY A 81 -2.87 -5.26 11.26
CA GLY A 81 -2.86 -3.81 11.35
C GLY A 81 -4.13 -3.28 12.00
N TYR A 82 -4.27 -1.98 12.03
CA TYR A 82 -5.43 -1.28 12.58
C TYR A 82 -6.29 -0.65 11.51
N GLU A 83 -5.92 -0.73 10.26
CA GLU A 83 -6.65 -0.12 9.15
C GLU A 83 -7.47 -1.14 8.36
N THR A 84 -8.51 -0.64 7.73
CA THR A 84 -9.27 -1.34 6.70
C THR A 84 -8.93 -0.69 5.36
N MET A 85 -8.68 -1.51 4.34
CA MET A 85 -8.38 -1.04 2.99
C MET A 85 -9.57 -1.29 2.08
N GLU A 86 -10.13 -0.22 1.54
CA GLU A 86 -11.32 -0.26 0.70
C GLU A 86 -11.04 0.31 -0.67
N LEU A 87 -11.56 -0.35 -1.71
CA LEU A 87 -11.51 0.15 -3.08
C LEU A 87 -12.65 1.14 -3.32
N LEU A 88 -12.30 2.35 -3.76
CA LEU A 88 -13.29 3.42 -3.98
C LEU A 88 -13.87 3.42 -5.38
N GLU A 89 -13.32 2.61 -6.29
CA GLU A 89 -13.85 2.38 -7.63
C GLU A 89 -13.44 0.99 -8.11
N ASP A 90 -14.00 0.54 -9.23
CA ASP A 90 -13.58 -0.72 -9.83
C ASP A 90 -12.07 -0.65 -10.09
N SER A 91 -11.34 -1.65 -9.62
CA SER A 91 -9.88 -1.57 -9.60
C SER A 91 -9.23 -2.82 -10.15
N VAL A 92 -8.06 -2.60 -10.74
CA VAL A 92 -7.14 -3.65 -11.18
C VAL A 92 -5.87 -3.50 -10.36
N LEU A 93 -5.49 -4.56 -9.66
CA LEU A 93 -4.34 -4.57 -8.76
C LEU A 93 -3.37 -5.67 -9.17
N PHE A 94 -2.09 -5.45 -8.89
CA PHE A 94 -1.09 -6.51 -9.01
C PHE A 94 -0.72 -6.98 -7.62
N LYS A 95 -1.08 -8.23 -7.30
CA LYS A 95 -0.91 -8.83 -5.97
C LYS A 95 0.41 -9.57 -5.88
N ILE A 96 1.19 -9.28 -4.85
CA ILE A 96 2.50 -9.88 -4.62
C ILE A 96 2.54 -10.49 -3.22
N ASN A 97 2.87 -11.77 -3.15
CA ASN A 97 3.01 -12.46 -1.87
C ASN A 97 4.30 -12.03 -1.16
N LEU A 98 4.21 -11.74 0.14
CA LEU A 98 5.35 -11.25 0.91
C LEU A 98 6.45 -12.30 1.09
N ILE A 99 6.12 -13.58 1.14
CA ILE A 99 7.13 -14.65 1.26
C ILE A 99 7.99 -14.69 0.00
N SER A 100 7.35 -14.63 -1.16
CA SER A 100 8.05 -14.62 -2.45
C SER A 100 8.91 -13.35 -2.60
N LEU A 101 8.39 -12.20 -2.17
CA LEU A 101 9.11 -10.94 -2.22
C LEU A 101 10.33 -10.97 -1.29
N ALA A 102 10.18 -11.50 -0.07
CA ALA A 102 11.28 -11.63 0.87
C ALA A 102 12.42 -12.49 0.32
N LYS A 103 12.10 -13.54 -0.43
CA LYS A 103 13.12 -14.36 -1.08
C LYS A 103 13.90 -13.57 -2.12
N LEU A 104 13.23 -12.72 -2.89
CA LEU A 104 13.91 -11.83 -3.84
C LEU A 104 14.82 -10.84 -3.13
N TYR A 105 14.40 -10.30 -1.99
CA TYR A 105 15.24 -9.38 -1.22
C TYR A 105 16.55 -10.00 -0.79
N GLN A 106 16.59 -11.30 -0.53
CA GLN A 106 17.80 -11.99 -0.10
C GLN A 106 18.82 -12.21 -1.21
N SER A 107 18.38 -12.19 -2.47
CA SER A 107 19.24 -12.58 -3.59
C SER A 107 19.34 -11.51 -4.68
N ASP A 108 18.59 -10.43 -4.59
CA ASP A 108 18.48 -9.46 -5.68
C ASP A 108 18.52 -8.03 -5.13
N ILE A 109 19.68 -7.41 -5.27
CA ILE A 109 19.88 -6.05 -4.74
C ILE A 109 19.03 -5.00 -5.48
N GLU A 110 18.75 -5.21 -6.75
CA GLU A 110 17.90 -4.30 -7.52
C GLU A 110 16.48 -4.27 -6.95
N MET A 111 15.97 -5.43 -6.57
CA MET A 111 14.66 -5.53 -5.92
C MET A 111 14.66 -4.88 -4.55
N CYS A 112 15.72 -5.05 -3.78
CA CYS A 112 15.86 -4.37 -2.49
C CYS A 112 15.86 -2.86 -2.64
N ASN A 113 16.59 -2.33 -3.63
CA ASN A 113 16.66 -0.90 -3.87
C ASN A 113 15.31 -0.34 -4.35
N TRP A 114 14.61 -1.08 -5.19
CA TRP A 114 13.26 -0.71 -5.62
C TRP A 114 12.32 -0.59 -4.42
N ALA A 115 12.28 -1.61 -3.58
CA ALA A 115 11.42 -1.63 -2.39
C ALA A 115 11.79 -0.53 -1.40
N ARG A 116 13.08 -0.33 -1.15
CA ARG A 116 13.55 0.74 -0.26
C ARG A 116 13.08 2.11 -0.73
N GLN A 117 13.20 2.40 -2.02
CA GLN A 117 12.78 3.69 -2.58
C GLN A 117 11.27 3.92 -2.41
N LEU A 118 10.46 2.88 -2.59
CA LEU A 118 9.02 2.97 -2.39
C LEU A 118 8.66 3.25 -0.93
N ILE A 119 9.31 2.55 -0.01
CA ILE A 119 9.08 2.74 1.43
C ILE A 119 9.55 4.12 1.87
N GLU A 120 10.69 4.58 1.40
CA GLU A 120 11.20 5.92 1.70
C GLU A 120 10.21 6.99 1.24
N LYS A 121 9.64 6.82 0.05
CA LYS A 121 8.65 7.77 -0.46
C LYS A 121 7.38 7.77 0.37
N GLU A 122 6.90 6.61 0.77
CA GLU A 122 5.74 6.51 1.65
C GLU A 122 6.01 7.13 3.03
N PHE A 123 7.23 7.00 3.53
CA PHE A 123 7.62 7.65 4.78
C PHE A 123 7.52 9.17 4.68
N VAL A 124 8.06 9.77 3.62
CA VAL A 124 7.99 11.21 3.39
C VAL A 124 6.54 11.67 3.23
N ARG A 125 5.76 10.92 2.47
CA ARG A 125 4.34 11.21 2.24
C ARG A 125 3.55 11.19 3.55
N THR A 126 3.82 10.22 4.39
CA THR A 126 3.18 10.09 5.71
C THR A 126 3.56 11.26 6.61
N GLU A 127 4.82 11.68 6.59
CA GLU A 127 5.27 12.84 7.35
C GLU A 127 4.58 14.13 6.89
N HIS A 128 4.47 14.34 5.58
CA HIS A 128 3.77 15.51 5.03
C HIS A 128 2.30 15.51 5.46
N HIS A 129 1.67 14.35 5.44
CA HIS A 129 0.27 14.22 5.87
C HIS A 129 0.11 14.55 7.36
N LEU A 130 1.00 14.05 8.19
CA LEU A 130 1.01 14.35 9.63
C LEU A 130 1.19 15.84 9.90
N ILE A 131 2.14 16.48 9.23
CA ILE A 131 2.38 17.91 9.35
C ILE A 131 1.13 18.69 8.93
N SER A 132 0.49 18.29 7.84
CA SER A 132 -0.74 18.92 7.36
C SER A 132 -1.85 18.88 8.42
N ILE A 133 -2.04 17.73 9.07
CA ILE A 133 -3.04 17.58 10.13
C ILE A 133 -2.70 18.46 11.33
N LEU A 134 -1.45 18.45 11.77
CA LEU A 134 -1.02 19.17 12.96
C LEU A 134 -1.03 20.69 12.78
N SER A 135 -0.93 21.17 11.55
CA SER A 135 -0.92 22.60 11.26
C SER A 135 -2.28 23.17 10.88
N GLN A 136 -3.34 22.39 10.95
CA GLN A 136 -4.69 22.88 10.72
C GLN A 136 -5.14 23.80 11.86
N PRO A 137 -5.90 24.86 11.54
CA PRO A 137 -6.41 25.74 12.59
C PRO A 137 -7.30 25.00 13.58
N ALA A 138 -7.20 25.38 14.86
CA ALA A 138 -8.00 24.79 15.95
C ALA A 138 -9.50 25.06 15.79
N SER A 139 -9.87 26.03 14.96
CA SER A 139 -11.28 26.36 14.67
C SER A 139 -11.96 25.37 13.73
N PHE A 140 -11.29 24.34 13.28
CA PHE A 140 -11.90 23.26 12.56
C PHE A 140 -12.70 22.39 13.52
N THR A 141 -13.89 22.75 13.71
CA THR A 141 -14.80 21.97 14.55
C THR A 141 -15.96 21.45 13.69
#